data_ad45d67c478c46d78ada092d595acac3
#
_entry.id   ad45d67c478c46d78ada092d595acac3
#
_cell.length_a   1.000
_cell.length_b   1.000
_cell.length_c   1.000
_cell.angle_alpha   90.00
_cell.angle_beta   90.00
_cell.angle_gamma   90.00
#
_symmetry.space_group_name_H-M   'P 1'
#
loop_
_entity.id
_entity.type
_entity.pdbx_description
1 polymer ?
#
loop_
_entity_poly.entity_id
_entity_poly.type
_entity_poly.pdbx_seq_one_letter_code
_entity_poly.pdbx_strand_id
1 'polypeptide(L)'
;MSRRVRVAKGILWTLLGLAAGVTVVRFTRGLGATTALTDATPWGLWIGFDVMGGVALAAGGFVVAALAHIFHRHRYHHAVRPAILTALLGYGAVVVGLLYDLGLPWNIWHLTIFWNPRSPLFEVGWCVMLYLTVLALEFAPVFLERTPFQGLYRLLLRIQLPLIVMGISLSTLHQSSLGTLILIMPFRVHELWYTSLLPELFFVTAICLGLAMVIFESTITSWLYEREPQTDMVAGLARLAAWALAFQLALRIGDLAVRGDLGLALQGGREASLFLTELLLSSLLPLALFAVPALRRRPRVMLAAAASCVAGFLLHRINASGLAHVAVTGSAYFPSWTEVAVSLGVVSGAALAFLWIQEHFPVDAAALDEASALKRLQLFELPRMGDLRVWLGDASFGARRAYSLAFALAMALGLTLTPWEPLLQASPITRARGGDVLRVGYPSGTVAFPHASHVERTGPKACGTCHHANKPGDTGTPCSECHADLNLPTRVFAHQDHVAGLGGNASCAKCHDEGRPRSAAETRACSSCHPAGT
;
A
#
# COMPACT_ATOMS: atom_id res chain seq x y z
N MET A 1 -3.89 -19.81 -27.91
CA MET A 1 -4.15 -18.63 -27.02
C MET A 1 -5.41 -17.92 -27.49
N SER A 2 -6.40 -17.72 -26.63
CA SER A 2 -7.68 -17.09 -26.97
C SER A 2 -7.48 -15.62 -27.41
N ARG A 3 -8.44 -15.08 -28.18
CA ARG A 3 -8.42 -13.65 -28.55
C ARG A 3 -8.44 -12.75 -27.31
N ARG A 4 -9.16 -13.18 -26.25
CA ARG A 4 -9.29 -12.43 -24.98
C ARG A 4 -7.95 -12.29 -24.27
N VAL A 5 -7.17 -13.37 -24.16
CA VAL A 5 -5.83 -13.35 -23.56
C VAL A 5 -4.87 -12.46 -24.36
N ARG A 6 -4.94 -12.50 -25.71
CA ARG A 6 -4.10 -11.64 -26.56
C ARG A 6 -4.37 -10.16 -26.34
N VAL A 7 -5.66 -9.77 -26.28
CA VAL A 7 -6.06 -8.38 -26.02
C VAL A 7 -5.64 -7.95 -24.60
N ALA A 8 -5.90 -8.79 -23.59
CA ALA A 8 -5.51 -8.50 -22.21
C ALA A 8 -3.98 -8.28 -22.10
N LYS A 9 -3.17 -9.18 -22.65
CA LYS A 9 -1.71 -9.00 -22.68
C LYS A 9 -1.28 -7.74 -23.43
N GLY A 10 -1.95 -7.38 -24.52
CA GLY A 10 -1.69 -6.14 -25.25
C GLY A 10 -1.90 -4.90 -24.39
N ILE A 11 -3.01 -4.84 -23.65
CA ILE A 11 -3.33 -3.75 -22.71
C ILE A 11 -2.26 -3.70 -21.59
N LEU A 12 -1.95 -4.85 -20.99
CA LEU A 12 -0.98 -4.92 -19.89
C LEU A 12 0.43 -4.47 -20.34
N TRP A 13 0.88 -4.88 -21.53
CA TRP A 13 2.16 -4.42 -22.09
C TRP A 13 2.17 -2.93 -22.39
N THR A 14 1.05 -2.36 -22.83
CA THR A 14 0.91 -0.91 -23.07
C THR A 14 1.03 -0.14 -21.74
N LEU A 15 0.31 -0.56 -20.71
CA LEU A 15 0.38 0.08 -19.39
C LEU A 15 1.79 -0.03 -18.77
N LEU A 16 2.42 -1.19 -18.88
CA LEU A 16 3.79 -1.41 -18.42
C LEU A 16 4.78 -0.52 -19.19
N GLY A 17 4.59 -0.34 -20.49
CA GLY A 17 5.40 0.56 -21.33
C GLY A 17 5.28 2.01 -20.87
N LEU A 18 4.04 2.49 -20.64
CA LEU A 18 3.80 3.84 -20.15
C LEU A 18 4.53 4.08 -18.81
N ALA A 19 4.37 3.14 -17.88
CA ALA A 19 5.06 3.18 -16.59
C ALA A 19 6.58 3.15 -16.74
N ALA A 20 7.13 2.37 -17.68
CA ALA A 20 8.58 2.32 -17.94
C ALA A 20 9.12 3.69 -18.37
N GLY A 21 8.37 4.46 -19.16
CA GLY A 21 8.71 5.84 -19.53
C GLY A 21 8.78 6.75 -18.30
N VAL A 22 7.74 6.71 -17.45
CA VAL A 22 7.71 7.47 -16.20
C VAL A 22 8.85 7.05 -15.27
N THR A 23 9.17 5.75 -15.22
CA THR A 23 10.25 5.17 -14.40
C THR A 23 11.60 5.81 -14.70
N VAL A 24 11.93 6.03 -15.97
CA VAL A 24 13.19 6.68 -16.35
C VAL A 24 13.26 8.06 -15.73
N VAL A 25 12.19 8.85 -15.81
CA VAL A 25 12.15 10.19 -15.22
C VAL A 25 12.21 10.12 -13.69
N ARG A 26 11.47 9.18 -13.07
CA ARG A 26 11.46 9.00 -11.60
C ARG A 26 12.85 8.78 -11.02
N PHE A 27 13.62 7.87 -11.62
CA PHE A 27 14.95 7.50 -11.10
C PHE A 27 16.08 8.43 -11.56
N THR A 28 15.85 9.27 -12.58
CA THR A 28 16.84 10.26 -13.03
C THR A 28 16.60 11.65 -12.45
N ARG A 29 15.35 12.08 -12.28
CA ARG A 29 14.95 13.43 -11.83
C ARG A 29 14.43 13.48 -10.39
N GLY A 30 14.16 12.32 -9.80
CA GLY A 30 13.72 12.20 -8.42
C GLY A 30 12.19 12.18 -8.25
N LEU A 31 11.76 12.11 -6.99
CA LEU A 31 10.37 11.92 -6.59
C LEU A 31 9.47 13.08 -7.03
N GLY A 32 9.92 14.32 -6.81
CA GLY A 32 9.13 15.52 -7.06
C GLY A 32 8.78 15.76 -8.52
N ALA A 33 9.50 15.16 -9.49
CA ALA A 33 9.17 15.26 -10.90
C ALA A 33 7.98 14.38 -11.31
N THR A 34 7.68 13.34 -10.54
CA THR A 34 6.70 12.32 -10.91
C THR A 34 5.56 12.14 -9.91
N THR A 35 5.54 12.91 -8.83
CA THR A 35 4.51 12.83 -7.80
C THR A 35 3.93 14.20 -7.47
N ALA A 36 2.70 14.21 -6.98
CA ALA A 36 2.07 15.38 -6.38
C ALA A 36 2.34 15.48 -4.86
N LEU A 37 3.34 14.74 -4.35
CA LEU A 37 3.74 14.79 -2.95
C LEU A 37 4.39 16.11 -2.60
N THR A 38 4.14 16.58 -1.39
CA THR A 38 4.77 17.74 -0.78
C THR A 38 5.30 17.37 0.59
N ASP A 39 6.11 18.22 1.19
CA ASP A 39 6.62 18.05 2.56
C ASP A 39 5.49 17.93 3.60
N ALA A 40 4.29 18.43 3.27
CA ALA A 40 3.10 18.31 4.10
C ALA A 40 2.31 17.00 3.90
N THR A 41 2.66 16.19 2.90
CA THR A 41 1.96 14.96 2.55
C THR A 41 2.80 13.77 3.00
N PRO A 42 2.45 13.08 4.10
CA PRO A 42 3.27 12.00 4.64
C PRO A 42 3.33 10.80 3.71
N TRP A 43 2.23 10.49 3.03
CA TRP A 43 2.13 9.38 2.07
C TRP A 43 1.23 9.76 0.89
N GLY A 44 1.41 9.03 -0.22
CA GLY A 44 0.65 9.23 -1.44
C GLY A 44 0.06 7.94 -1.98
N LEU A 45 -0.25 7.95 -3.29
CA LEU A 45 -0.87 6.83 -3.99
C LEU A 45 -0.03 5.55 -3.88
N TRP A 46 1.30 5.64 -4.02
CA TRP A 46 2.15 4.45 -4.01
C TRP A 46 2.14 3.73 -2.67
N ILE A 47 2.11 4.46 -1.55
CA ILE A 47 1.92 3.80 -0.24
C ILE A 47 0.50 3.28 -0.09
N GLY A 48 -0.51 4.06 -0.46
CA GLY A 48 -1.91 3.65 -0.29
C GLY A 48 -2.33 2.49 -1.16
N PHE A 49 -2.01 2.57 -2.45
CA PHE A 49 -2.42 1.58 -3.44
C PHE A 49 -1.43 0.43 -3.55
N ASP A 50 -0.14 0.73 -3.86
CA ASP A 50 0.83 -0.33 -4.16
C ASP A 50 1.26 -1.07 -2.90
N VAL A 51 1.53 -0.36 -1.78
CA VAL A 51 1.96 -1.01 -0.54
C VAL A 51 0.75 -1.51 0.25
N MET A 52 -0.08 -0.63 0.81
CA MET A 52 -1.18 -1.04 1.70
C MET A 52 -2.28 -1.82 0.96
N GLY A 53 -2.59 -1.43 -0.28
CA GLY A 53 -3.56 -2.12 -1.14
C GLY A 53 -3.00 -3.45 -1.66
N GLY A 54 -1.76 -3.47 -2.15
CA GLY A 54 -1.09 -4.67 -2.68
C GLY A 54 -0.97 -5.78 -1.65
N VAL A 55 -0.57 -5.43 -0.41
CA VAL A 55 -0.53 -6.38 0.72
C VAL A 55 -1.91 -6.95 1.03
N ALA A 56 -2.94 -6.11 1.02
CA ALA A 56 -4.30 -6.55 1.33
C ALA A 56 -4.91 -7.41 0.19
N LEU A 57 -4.58 -7.12 -1.08
CA LEU A 57 -4.92 -7.98 -2.21
C LEU A 57 -4.30 -9.37 -2.10
N ALA A 58 -3.06 -9.43 -1.62
CA ALA A 58 -2.33 -10.68 -1.42
C ALA A 58 -2.86 -11.53 -0.25
N ALA A 59 -3.73 -10.98 0.60
CA ALA A 59 -4.31 -11.67 1.74
C ALA A 59 -5.14 -12.92 1.34
N GLY A 60 -5.58 -13.01 0.07
CA GLY A 60 -6.26 -14.20 -0.46
C GLY A 60 -5.44 -15.48 -0.29
N GLY A 61 -4.11 -15.40 -0.41
CA GLY A 61 -3.22 -16.53 -0.25
C GLY A 61 -3.37 -17.21 1.11
N PHE A 62 -3.18 -16.46 2.20
CA PHE A 62 -3.28 -17.02 3.55
C PHE A 62 -4.70 -17.43 3.94
N VAL A 63 -5.74 -16.70 3.50
CA VAL A 63 -7.14 -17.04 3.81
C VAL A 63 -7.51 -18.37 3.17
N VAL A 64 -7.20 -18.57 1.89
CA VAL A 64 -7.52 -19.81 1.18
C VAL A 64 -6.66 -20.97 1.66
N ALA A 65 -5.37 -20.73 1.96
CA ALA A 65 -4.50 -21.74 2.56
C ALA A 65 -5.03 -22.20 3.92
N ALA A 66 -5.50 -21.27 4.77
CA ALA A 66 -6.15 -21.61 6.05
C ALA A 66 -7.42 -22.44 5.84
N LEU A 67 -8.30 -22.03 4.91
CA LEU A 67 -9.53 -22.76 4.61
C LEU A 67 -9.26 -24.19 4.13
N ALA A 68 -8.26 -24.39 3.28
CA ALA A 68 -7.93 -25.69 2.72
C ALA A 68 -7.19 -26.61 3.72
N HIS A 69 -6.14 -26.10 4.37
CA HIS A 69 -5.21 -26.91 5.16
C HIS A 69 -5.55 -26.95 6.65
N ILE A 70 -5.99 -25.83 7.26
CA ILE A 70 -6.31 -25.78 8.71
C ILE A 70 -7.77 -26.20 8.93
N PHE A 71 -8.72 -25.62 8.18
CA PHE A 71 -10.14 -25.93 8.31
C PHE A 71 -10.57 -27.16 7.49
N HIS A 72 -9.63 -27.85 6.82
CA HIS A 72 -9.84 -29.08 6.02
C HIS A 72 -11.01 -28.99 5.02
N ARG A 73 -11.16 -27.84 4.36
CA ARG A 73 -12.21 -27.64 3.35
C ARG A 73 -11.69 -27.99 1.96
N HIS A 74 -11.71 -29.28 1.62
CA HIS A 74 -11.13 -29.83 0.39
C HIS A 74 -11.57 -29.12 -0.90
N ARG A 75 -12.78 -28.60 -0.97
CA ARG A 75 -13.29 -27.87 -2.15
C ARG A 75 -12.49 -26.62 -2.53
N TYR A 76 -11.66 -26.07 -1.62
CA TYR A 76 -10.85 -24.88 -1.85
C TYR A 76 -9.41 -25.20 -2.25
N HIS A 77 -9.00 -26.48 -2.27
CA HIS A 77 -7.63 -26.85 -2.66
C HIS A 77 -7.23 -26.39 -4.05
N HIS A 78 -8.18 -26.35 -5.00
CA HIS A 78 -7.93 -25.85 -6.36
C HIS A 78 -7.56 -24.36 -6.40
N ALA A 79 -8.00 -23.56 -5.43
CA ALA A 79 -7.68 -22.14 -5.35
C ALA A 79 -6.37 -21.85 -4.61
N VAL A 80 -5.75 -22.82 -3.92
CA VAL A 80 -4.58 -22.57 -3.07
C VAL A 80 -3.37 -22.11 -3.88
N ARG A 81 -2.99 -22.86 -4.92
CA ARG A 81 -1.81 -22.52 -5.74
C ARG A 81 -1.97 -21.18 -6.46
N PRO A 82 -3.09 -20.89 -7.16
CA PRO A 82 -3.31 -19.57 -7.76
C PRO A 82 -3.28 -18.45 -6.70
N ALA A 83 -3.95 -18.63 -5.55
CA ALA A 83 -3.99 -17.62 -4.51
C ALA A 83 -2.61 -17.34 -3.88
N ILE A 84 -1.77 -18.38 -3.67
CA ILE A 84 -0.38 -18.22 -3.21
C ILE A 84 0.45 -17.50 -4.29
N LEU A 85 0.26 -17.82 -5.57
CA LEU A 85 0.93 -17.12 -6.67
C LEU A 85 0.55 -15.63 -6.69
N THR A 86 -0.73 -15.31 -6.58
CA THR A 86 -1.21 -13.93 -6.48
C THR A 86 -0.62 -13.22 -5.27
N ALA A 87 -0.54 -13.90 -4.12
CA ALA A 87 0.10 -13.36 -2.94
C ALA A 87 1.60 -13.10 -3.16
N LEU A 88 2.33 -14.03 -3.74
CA LEU A 88 3.76 -13.90 -4.03
C LEU A 88 4.03 -12.73 -4.98
N LEU A 89 3.28 -12.64 -6.08
CA LEU A 89 3.42 -11.55 -7.04
C LEU A 89 2.95 -10.21 -6.47
N GLY A 90 1.89 -10.22 -5.64
CA GLY A 90 1.40 -9.05 -4.92
C GLY A 90 2.47 -8.48 -3.98
N TYR A 91 3.10 -9.30 -3.14
CA TYR A 91 4.20 -8.85 -2.28
C TYR A 91 5.46 -8.44 -3.06
N GLY A 92 5.75 -9.10 -4.18
CA GLY A 92 6.78 -8.63 -5.11
C GLY A 92 6.47 -7.23 -5.66
N ALA A 93 5.23 -6.99 -6.06
CA ALA A 93 4.74 -5.69 -6.51
C ALA A 93 4.81 -4.62 -5.40
N VAL A 94 4.51 -4.98 -4.15
CA VAL A 94 4.66 -4.10 -2.96
C VAL A 94 6.10 -3.62 -2.81
N VAL A 95 7.09 -4.52 -2.92
CA VAL A 95 8.51 -4.15 -2.85
C VAL A 95 8.89 -3.21 -4.00
N VAL A 96 8.39 -3.47 -5.20
CA VAL A 96 8.61 -2.58 -6.36
C VAL A 96 7.96 -1.22 -6.11
N GLY A 97 6.69 -1.16 -5.67
CA GLY A 97 5.99 0.08 -5.33
C GLY A 97 6.73 0.89 -4.26
N LEU A 98 7.26 0.22 -3.23
CA LEU A 98 8.06 0.86 -2.20
C LEU A 98 9.35 1.49 -2.75
N LEU A 99 10.01 0.85 -3.72
CA LEU A 99 11.18 1.44 -4.39
C LEU A 99 10.85 2.75 -5.13
N TYR A 100 9.63 2.87 -5.66
CA TYR A 100 9.18 4.11 -6.28
C TYR A 100 8.90 5.21 -5.25
N ASP A 101 8.37 4.87 -4.09
CA ASP A 101 8.03 5.83 -3.04
C ASP A 101 9.27 6.35 -2.28
N LEU A 102 10.26 5.50 -2.08
CA LEU A 102 11.48 5.89 -1.36
C LEU A 102 12.24 6.98 -2.09
N GLY A 103 12.49 8.11 -1.41
CA GLY A 103 13.30 9.21 -1.96
C GLY A 103 14.70 8.76 -2.39
N LEU A 104 15.32 7.85 -1.63
CA LEU A 104 16.60 7.20 -1.90
C LEU A 104 16.43 5.67 -1.97
N PRO A 105 15.92 5.11 -3.07
CA PRO A 105 15.55 3.70 -3.17
C PRO A 105 16.72 2.74 -2.95
N TRP A 106 17.94 3.14 -3.28
CA TRP A 106 19.17 2.36 -3.01
C TRP A 106 19.52 2.21 -1.53
N ASN A 107 18.83 2.91 -0.63
CA ASN A 107 18.99 2.77 0.82
C ASN A 107 18.01 1.75 1.44
N ILE A 108 17.20 1.05 0.66
CA ILE A 108 16.22 0.07 1.16
C ILE A 108 16.85 -1.02 2.04
N TRP A 109 18.11 -1.38 1.79
CA TRP A 109 18.87 -2.34 2.57
C TRP A 109 19.19 -1.86 4.00
N HIS A 110 19.07 -0.57 4.30
CA HIS A 110 19.30 -0.02 5.65
C HIS A 110 18.41 -0.70 6.69
N LEU A 111 17.21 -1.10 6.31
CA LEU A 111 16.26 -1.82 7.16
C LEU A 111 16.84 -3.13 7.73
N THR A 112 17.77 -3.77 7.02
CA THR A 112 18.39 -5.02 7.45
C THR A 112 19.50 -4.82 8.46
N ILE A 113 20.14 -3.64 8.49
CA ILE A 113 21.31 -3.34 9.33
C ILE A 113 20.95 -2.44 10.52
N PHE A 114 20.15 -1.40 10.28
CA PHE A 114 19.78 -0.44 11.31
C PHE A 114 18.50 -0.87 12.04
N TRP A 115 18.67 -1.68 13.08
CA TRP A 115 17.57 -2.26 13.83
C TRP A 115 16.87 -1.24 14.72
N ASN A 116 15.56 -1.06 14.52
CA ASN A 116 14.72 -0.26 15.39
C ASN A 116 13.37 -0.96 15.67
N PRO A 117 13.35 -1.98 16.55
CA PRO A 117 12.14 -2.79 16.81
C PRO A 117 10.99 -2.01 17.47
N ARG A 118 11.20 -0.76 17.84
CA ARG A 118 10.15 0.12 18.39
C ARG A 118 9.42 0.91 17.28
N SER A 119 9.92 0.86 16.05
CA SER A 119 9.30 1.57 14.92
C SER A 119 8.28 0.69 14.20
N PRO A 120 7.02 1.10 14.07
CA PRO A 120 6.02 0.39 13.27
C PRO A 120 6.45 0.22 11.80
N LEU A 121 7.18 1.20 11.23
CA LEU A 121 7.74 1.09 9.87
C LEU A 121 8.78 -0.03 9.77
N PHE A 122 9.60 -0.22 10.79
CA PHE A 122 10.56 -1.32 10.87
C PHE A 122 9.84 -2.66 10.92
N GLU A 123 8.81 -2.77 11.77
CA GLU A 123 7.98 -3.98 11.88
C GLU A 123 7.33 -4.34 10.53
N VAL A 124 6.68 -3.38 9.87
CA VAL A 124 6.07 -3.58 8.56
C VAL A 124 7.09 -4.05 7.52
N GLY A 125 8.26 -3.41 7.44
CA GLY A 125 9.29 -3.78 6.48
C GLY A 125 9.85 -5.19 6.69
N TRP A 126 10.09 -5.59 7.94
CA TRP A 126 10.52 -6.95 8.28
C TRP A 126 9.43 -7.98 7.99
N CYS A 127 8.16 -7.66 8.29
CA CYS A 127 7.05 -8.53 7.95
C CYS A 127 6.93 -8.75 6.43
N VAL A 128 7.12 -7.70 5.61
CA VAL A 128 7.14 -7.83 4.15
C VAL A 128 8.23 -8.79 3.69
N MET A 129 9.47 -8.61 4.17
CA MET A 129 10.60 -9.45 3.77
C MET A 129 10.40 -10.91 4.18
N LEU A 130 10.01 -11.16 5.43
CA LEU A 130 9.80 -12.50 5.94
C LEU A 130 8.63 -13.19 5.23
N TYR A 131 7.51 -12.49 5.05
CA TYR A 131 6.35 -13.08 4.41
C TYR A 131 6.57 -13.33 2.92
N LEU A 132 7.25 -12.44 2.20
CA LEU A 132 7.66 -12.68 0.82
C LEU A 132 8.54 -13.93 0.71
N THR A 133 9.47 -14.13 1.67
CA THR A 133 10.31 -15.33 1.74
C THR A 133 9.47 -16.59 1.96
N VAL A 134 8.51 -16.54 2.89
CA VAL A 134 7.57 -17.66 3.13
C VAL A 134 6.76 -17.99 1.89
N LEU A 135 6.18 -16.99 1.23
CA LEU A 135 5.43 -17.18 -0.01
C LEU A 135 6.28 -17.79 -1.13
N ALA A 136 7.53 -17.35 -1.25
CA ALA A 136 8.47 -17.92 -2.21
C ALA A 136 8.76 -19.40 -1.92
N LEU A 137 8.93 -19.77 -0.64
CA LEU A 137 9.13 -21.17 -0.23
C LEU A 137 7.86 -22.01 -0.40
N GLU A 138 6.67 -21.47 -0.11
CA GLU A 138 5.39 -22.15 -0.34
C GLU A 138 5.12 -22.39 -1.82
N PHE A 139 5.49 -21.46 -2.69
CA PHE A 139 5.26 -21.59 -4.14
C PHE A 139 6.37 -22.36 -4.85
N ALA A 140 7.58 -22.41 -4.29
CA ALA A 140 8.74 -23.07 -4.90
C ALA A 140 8.48 -24.52 -5.34
N PRO A 141 7.70 -25.37 -4.62
CA PRO A 141 7.36 -26.71 -5.10
C PRO A 141 6.75 -26.73 -6.51
N VAL A 142 5.96 -25.71 -6.89
CA VAL A 142 5.36 -25.63 -8.24
C VAL A 142 6.44 -25.53 -9.33
N PHE A 143 7.54 -24.80 -9.06
CA PHE A 143 8.67 -24.70 -9.98
C PHE A 143 9.56 -25.94 -9.92
N LEU A 144 9.77 -26.52 -8.71
CA LEU A 144 10.69 -27.62 -8.47
C LEU A 144 10.13 -28.97 -8.90
N GLU A 145 8.81 -29.11 -9.02
CA GLU A 145 8.12 -30.38 -9.36
C GLU A 145 8.72 -31.06 -10.59
N ARG A 146 9.27 -30.26 -11.52
CA ARG A 146 9.81 -30.74 -12.82
C ARG A 146 11.33 -30.52 -12.96
N THR A 147 12.03 -30.30 -11.86
CA THR A 147 13.47 -30.10 -11.86
C THR A 147 14.19 -31.31 -11.25
N PRO A 148 15.51 -31.46 -11.47
CA PRO A 148 16.29 -32.52 -10.84
C PRO A 148 16.45 -32.36 -9.33
N PHE A 149 16.05 -31.21 -8.74
CA PHE A 149 16.22 -30.90 -7.32
C PHE A 149 15.16 -31.58 -6.43
N GLN A 150 14.92 -32.88 -6.62
CA GLN A 150 13.88 -33.65 -5.91
C GLN A 150 14.10 -33.71 -4.38
N GLY A 151 15.33 -33.55 -3.90
CA GLY A 151 15.62 -33.46 -2.46
C GLY A 151 15.01 -32.22 -1.83
N LEU A 152 15.22 -31.05 -2.47
CA LEU A 152 14.66 -29.77 -2.04
C LEU A 152 13.12 -29.77 -2.17
N TYR A 153 12.59 -30.28 -3.26
CA TYR A 153 11.14 -30.46 -3.44
C TYR A 153 10.49 -31.20 -2.28
N ARG A 154 11.04 -32.39 -1.92
CA ARG A 154 10.53 -33.19 -0.79
C ARG A 154 10.71 -32.49 0.56
N LEU A 155 11.79 -31.74 0.76
CA LEU A 155 11.99 -30.97 1.98
C LEU A 155 10.88 -29.90 2.13
N LEU A 156 10.63 -29.12 1.08
CA LEU A 156 9.60 -28.06 1.10
C LEU A 156 8.21 -28.63 1.35
N LEU A 157 7.87 -29.77 0.74
CA LEU A 157 6.59 -30.44 1.03
C LEU A 157 6.46 -30.88 2.50
N ARG A 158 7.56 -31.32 3.13
CA ARG A 158 7.54 -31.73 4.56
C ARG A 158 7.31 -30.54 5.50
N ILE A 159 7.86 -29.37 5.16
CA ILE A 159 7.72 -28.15 5.98
C ILE A 159 6.56 -27.27 5.53
N GLN A 160 5.72 -27.74 4.61
CA GLN A 160 4.62 -26.94 4.04
C GLN A 160 3.65 -26.45 5.12
N LEU A 161 3.23 -27.33 6.04
CA LEU A 161 2.30 -26.94 7.11
C LEU A 161 2.90 -25.89 8.06
N PRO A 162 4.11 -26.03 8.58
CA PRO A 162 4.81 -24.94 9.28
C PRO A 162 4.90 -23.64 8.50
N LEU A 163 5.18 -23.68 7.18
CA LEU A 163 5.24 -22.49 6.33
C LEU A 163 3.86 -21.82 6.25
N ILE A 164 2.79 -22.57 6.04
CA ILE A 164 1.42 -22.04 6.02
C ILE A 164 1.06 -21.34 7.34
N VAL A 165 1.35 -21.99 8.48
CA VAL A 165 1.08 -21.39 9.80
C VAL A 165 1.89 -20.10 10.00
N MET A 166 3.17 -20.11 9.63
CA MET A 166 4.02 -18.91 9.68
C MET A 166 3.51 -17.82 8.74
N GLY A 167 3.08 -18.17 7.52
CA GLY A 167 2.50 -17.26 6.55
C GLY A 167 1.24 -16.58 7.08
N ILE A 168 0.33 -17.33 7.68
CA ILE A 168 -0.89 -16.80 8.30
C ILE A 168 -0.53 -15.83 9.44
N SER A 169 0.41 -16.21 10.31
CA SER A 169 0.83 -15.40 11.45
C SER A 169 1.47 -14.09 10.99
N LEU A 170 2.40 -14.15 10.04
CA LEU A 170 3.07 -12.97 9.47
C LEU A 170 2.09 -12.05 8.74
N SER A 171 1.17 -12.63 7.95
CA SER A 171 0.17 -11.82 7.25
C SER A 171 -0.78 -11.13 8.23
N THR A 172 -1.22 -11.82 9.29
CA THR A 172 -2.07 -11.22 10.33
C THR A 172 -1.36 -10.06 11.02
N LEU A 173 -0.11 -10.27 11.46
CA LEU A 173 0.71 -9.24 12.08
C LEU A 173 0.89 -8.04 11.14
N HIS A 174 1.26 -8.29 9.89
CA HIS A 174 1.49 -7.25 8.91
C HIS A 174 0.24 -6.39 8.66
N GLN A 175 -0.94 -7.01 8.48
CA GLN A 175 -2.17 -6.26 8.25
C GLN A 175 -2.53 -5.36 9.45
N SER A 176 -2.34 -5.87 10.67
CA SER A 176 -2.57 -5.08 11.89
C SER A 176 -1.56 -3.94 12.04
N SER A 177 -0.28 -4.19 11.76
CA SER A 177 0.78 -3.17 11.84
C SER A 177 0.57 -2.04 10.85
N LEU A 178 0.01 -2.30 9.65
CA LEU A 178 -0.38 -1.24 8.72
C LEU A 178 -1.48 -0.32 9.31
N GLY A 179 -2.43 -0.88 10.06
CA GLY A 179 -3.41 -0.10 10.82
C GLY A 179 -2.74 0.75 11.90
N THR A 180 -1.74 0.20 12.59
CA THR A 180 -0.95 0.92 13.60
C THR A 180 -0.18 2.10 13.01
N LEU A 181 0.32 1.99 11.76
CA LEU A 181 0.96 3.13 11.07
C LEU A 181 0.02 4.33 10.90
N ILE A 182 -1.26 4.09 10.63
CA ILE A 182 -2.25 5.15 10.56
C ILE A 182 -2.60 5.67 11.96
N LEU A 183 -2.64 4.76 12.95
CA LEU A 183 -3.00 5.09 14.33
C LEU A 183 -2.02 6.08 14.99
N ILE A 184 -0.73 6.04 14.65
CA ILE A 184 0.28 6.98 15.17
C ILE A 184 0.19 8.39 14.57
N MET A 185 -0.78 8.65 13.68
CA MET A 185 -1.01 9.95 13.04
C MET A 185 -2.41 10.52 13.36
N PRO A 186 -2.76 10.75 14.66
CA PRO A 186 -4.13 11.00 15.09
C PRO A 186 -4.77 12.25 14.49
N PHE A 187 -3.98 13.25 14.10
CA PHE A 187 -4.50 14.54 13.59
C PHE A 187 -4.32 14.71 12.07
N ARG A 188 -3.79 13.68 11.40
CA ARG A 188 -3.54 13.73 9.95
C ARG A 188 -4.65 13.08 9.15
N VAL A 189 -5.38 12.15 9.74
CA VAL A 189 -6.43 11.39 9.07
C VAL A 189 -7.79 11.88 9.56
N HIS A 190 -8.72 12.10 8.64
CA HIS A 190 -10.07 12.55 8.94
C HIS A 190 -10.81 11.55 9.84
N GLU A 191 -11.65 12.03 10.75
CA GLU A 191 -12.34 11.26 11.79
C GLU A 191 -13.18 10.08 11.26
N LEU A 192 -13.70 10.15 10.02
CA LEU A 192 -14.38 9.03 9.36
C LEU A 192 -13.48 7.81 9.14
N TRP A 193 -12.15 7.97 9.08
CA TRP A 193 -11.18 6.87 8.91
C TRP A 193 -10.33 6.62 10.15
N TYR A 194 -10.15 7.62 11.01
CA TYR A 194 -9.32 7.48 12.20
C TYR A 194 -10.11 6.85 13.34
N THR A 195 -9.62 5.75 13.91
CA THR A 195 -10.18 5.06 15.07
C THR A 195 -9.11 4.25 15.78
N SER A 196 -9.28 3.98 17.07
CA SER A 196 -8.43 3.06 17.83
C SER A 196 -8.51 1.61 17.33
N LEU A 197 -9.55 1.25 16.58
CA LEU A 197 -9.75 -0.08 15.99
C LEU A 197 -9.10 -0.23 14.60
N LEU A 198 -8.22 0.70 14.19
CA LEU A 198 -7.55 0.63 12.89
C LEU A 198 -6.79 -0.67 12.63
N PRO A 199 -6.01 -1.23 13.58
CA PRO A 199 -5.32 -2.51 13.39
C PRO A 199 -6.29 -3.65 13.06
N GLU A 200 -7.39 -3.77 13.80
CA GLU A 200 -8.42 -4.79 13.62
C GLU A 200 -9.19 -4.60 12.32
N LEU A 201 -9.57 -3.35 12.00
CA LEU A 201 -10.25 -3.02 10.76
C LEU A 201 -9.38 -3.32 9.54
N PHE A 202 -8.08 -3.01 9.60
CA PHE A 202 -7.14 -3.33 8.53
C PHE A 202 -7.03 -4.83 8.30
N PHE A 203 -6.97 -5.62 9.36
CA PHE A 203 -6.95 -7.08 9.28
C PHE A 203 -8.26 -7.64 8.70
N VAL A 204 -9.42 -7.23 9.23
CA VAL A 204 -10.72 -7.72 8.75
C VAL A 204 -10.98 -7.32 7.29
N THR A 205 -10.66 -6.06 6.92
CA THR A 205 -10.79 -5.62 5.53
C THR A 205 -9.87 -6.37 4.58
N ALA A 206 -8.68 -6.80 5.02
CA ALA A 206 -7.78 -7.63 4.22
C ALA A 206 -8.35 -9.03 3.98
N ILE A 207 -9.03 -9.64 4.96
CA ILE A 207 -9.75 -10.91 4.76
C ILE A 207 -10.85 -10.74 3.71
N CYS A 208 -11.66 -9.68 3.82
CA CYS A 208 -12.72 -9.39 2.85
C CYS A 208 -12.15 -9.20 1.44
N LEU A 209 -11.10 -8.40 1.31
CA LEU A 209 -10.43 -8.11 0.04
C LEU A 209 -9.77 -9.36 -0.53
N GLY A 210 -9.11 -10.16 0.30
CA GLY A 210 -8.49 -11.41 -0.11
C GLY A 210 -9.48 -12.44 -0.66
N LEU A 211 -10.63 -12.63 0.01
CA LEU A 211 -11.71 -13.48 -0.51
C LEU A 211 -12.27 -12.95 -1.84
N ALA A 212 -12.50 -11.63 -1.93
CA ALA A 212 -12.97 -11.01 -3.16
C ALA A 212 -11.94 -11.14 -4.30
N MET A 213 -10.63 -11.00 -4.01
CA MET A 213 -9.57 -11.16 -5.00
C MET A 213 -9.52 -12.57 -5.56
N VAL A 214 -9.64 -13.61 -4.73
CA VAL A 214 -9.68 -15.00 -5.22
C VAL A 214 -10.92 -15.28 -6.07
N ILE A 215 -12.08 -14.73 -5.71
CA ILE A 215 -13.31 -14.79 -6.53
C ILE A 215 -13.09 -14.08 -7.87
N PHE A 216 -12.52 -12.88 -7.85
CA PHE A 216 -12.20 -12.09 -9.04
C PHE A 216 -11.25 -12.86 -9.96
N GLU A 217 -10.13 -13.31 -9.42
CA GLU A 217 -9.08 -14.04 -10.14
C GLU A 217 -9.62 -15.33 -10.79
N SER A 218 -10.31 -16.18 -10.01
CA SER A 218 -10.89 -17.43 -10.51
C SER A 218 -11.89 -17.18 -11.63
N THR A 219 -12.71 -16.12 -11.51
CA THR A 219 -13.74 -15.81 -12.51
C THR A 219 -13.15 -15.18 -13.76
N ILE A 220 -12.19 -14.25 -13.61
CA ILE A 220 -11.56 -13.55 -14.75
C ILE A 220 -10.66 -14.50 -15.55
N THR A 221 -9.91 -15.38 -14.90
CA THR A 221 -9.06 -16.38 -15.57
C THR A 221 -9.89 -17.41 -16.32
N SER A 222 -10.98 -17.92 -15.73
CA SER A 222 -11.93 -18.79 -16.44
C SER A 222 -12.49 -18.12 -17.69
N TRP A 223 -12.85 -16.83 -17.60
CA TRP A 223 -13.32 -16.06 -18.75
C TRP A 223 -12.24 -15.80 -19.81
N LEU A 224 -11.02 -15.47 -19.39
CA LEU A 224 -9.89 -15.21 -20.31
C LEU A 224 -9.50 -16.46 -21.10
N TYR A 225 -9.39 -17.60 -20.41
CA TYR A 225 -8.96 -18.87 -21.02
C TYR A 225 -10.12 -19.70 -21.57
N GLU A 226 -11.35 -19.18 -21.55
CA GLU A 226 -12.56 -19.85 -22.05
C GLU A 226 -12.77 -21.24 -21.38
N ARG A 227 -12.47 -21.32 -20.07
CA ARG A 227 -12.66 -22.51 -19.25
C ARG A 227 -14.02 -22.47 -18.52
N GLU A 228 -14.50 -23.64 -18.12
CA GLU A 228 -15.70 -23.72 -17.29
C GLU A 228 -15.45 -23.08 -15.90
N PRO A 229 -16.34 -22.18 -15.46
CA PRO A 229 -16.20 -21.53 -14.16
C PRO A 229 -16.37 -22.54 -13.03
N GLN A 230 -15.54 -22.47 -11.99
CA GLN A 230 -15.65 -23.28 -10.77
C GLN A 230 -16.76 -22.70 -9.86
N THR A 231 -18.01 -22.80 -10.31
CA THR A 231 -19.17 -22.10 -9.71
C THR A 231 -19.40 -22.48 -8.24
N ASP A 232 -19.23 -23.76 -7.85
CA ASP A 232 -19.46 -24.21 -6.47
C ASP A 232 -18.38 -23.70 -5.50
N MET A 233 -17.13 -23.64 -5.95
CA MET A 233 -16.03 -23.05 -5.18
C MET A 233 -16.25 -21.56 -5.00
N VAL A 234 -16.50 -20.83 -6.10
CA VAL A 234 -16.76 -19.38 -6.10
C VAL A 234 -17.98 -19.03 -5.25
N ALA A 235 -19.08 -19.79 -5.36
CA ALA A 235 -20.27 -19.58 -4.54
C ALA A 235 -20.00 -19.82 -3.04
N GLY A 236 -19.13 -20.78 -2.73
CA GLY A 236 -18.67 -21.03 -1.37
C GLY A 236 -17.86 -19.87 -0.79
N LEU A 237 -16.88 -19.37 -1.54
CA LEU A 237 -16.08 -18.20 -1.16
C LEU A 237 -16.94 -16.93 -1.03
N ALA A 238 -17.87 -16.71 -1.97
CA ALA A 238 -18.81 -15.59 -1.93
C ALA A 238 -19.70 -15.61 -0.66
N ARG A 239 -20.09 -16.79 -0.19
CA ARG A 239 -20.83 -16.92 1.08
C ARG A 239 -19.96 -16.52 2.27
N LEU A 240 -18.71 -16.94 2.30
CA LEU A 240 -17.75 -16.53 3.35
C LEU A 240 -17.48 -15.04 3.30
N ALA A 241 -17.27 -14.49 2.10
CA ALA A 241 -17.10 -13.06 1.88
C ALA A 241 -18.32 -12.26 2.36
N ALA A 242 -19.54 -12.73 2.13
CA ALA A 242 -20.75 -12.08 2.65
C ALA A 242 -20.76 -11.97 4.18
N TRP A 243 -20.37 -13.03 4.89
CA TRP A 243 -20.26 -13.00 6.35
C TRP A 243 -19.14 -12.09 6.84
N ALA A 244 -17.98 -12.13 6.19
CA ALA A 244 -16.86 -11.26 6.53
C ALA A 244 -17.20 -9.78 6.30
N LEU A 245 -17.87 -9.45 5.19
CA LEU A 245 -18.33 -8.11 4.88
C LEU A 245 -19.41 -7.61 5.84
N ALA A 246 -20.37 -8.47 6.23
CA ALA A 246 -21.37 -8.13 7.23
C ALA A 246 -20.73 -7.80 8.59
N PHE A 247 -19.76 -8.61 9.01
CA PHE A 247 -19.00 -8.39 10.24
C PHE A 247 -18.19 -7.08 10.16
N GLN A 248 -17.45 -6.88 9.06
CA GLN A 248 -16.67 -5.65 8.82
C GLN A 248 -17.55 -4.41 8.85
N LEU A 249 -18.71 -4.46 8.17
CA LEU A 249 -19.65 -3.35 8.12
C LEU A 249 -20.22 -3.04 9.52
N ALA A 250 -20.62 -4.07 10.26
CA ALA A 250 -21.10 -3.92 11.62
C ALA A 250 -20.04 -3.32 12.56
N LEU A 251 -18.79 -3.78 12.45
CA LEU A 251 -17.67 -3.26 13.23
C LEU A 251 -17.43 -1.78 12.91
N ARG A 252 -17.39 -1.40 11.62
CA ARG A 252 -17.11 -0.03 11.19
C ARG A 252 -18.24 0.95 11.53
N ILE A 253 -19.49 0.57 11.28
CA ILE A 253 -20.66 1.42 11.62
C ILE A 253 -20.85 1.49 13.13
N GLY A 254 -20.63 0.37 13.83
CA GLY A 254 -20.67 0.34 15.31
C GLY A 254 -19.63 1.26 15.93
N ASP A 255 -18.39 1.26 15.43
CA ASP A 255 -17.32 2.16 15.87
C ASP A 255 -17.70 3.63 15.66
N LEU A 256 -18.18 4.00 14.48
CA LEU A 256 -18.65 5.37 14.18
C LEU A 256 -19.82 5.77 15.08
N ALA A 257 -20.74 4.84 15.37
CA ALA A 257 -21.87 5.10 16.25
C ALA A 257 -21.44 5.36 17.69
N VAL A 258 -20.52 4.54 18.20
CA VAL A 258 -19.97 4.69 19.58
C VAL A 258 -19.20 6.00 19.75
N ARG A 259 -18.47 6.43 18.72
CA ARG A 259 -17.73 7.71 18.72
C ARG A 259 -18.62 8.93 18.48
N GLY A 260 -19.85 8.74 17.99
CA GLY A 260 -20.77 9.83 17.65
C GLY A 260 -20.52 10.46 16.27
N ASP A 261 -19.66 9.85 15.45
CA ASP A 261 -19.17 10.41 14.17
C ASP A 261 -20.07 10.06 12.96
N LEU A 262 -21.15 9.30 13.13
CA LEU A 262 -22.07 8.93 12.03
C LEU A 262 -22.60 10.16 11.28
N GLY A 263 -22.83 11.26 11.98
CA GLY A 263 -23.30 12.51 11.39
C GLY A 263 -22.35 13.09 10.36
N LEU A 264 -21.03 12.89 10.51
CA LEU A 264 -20.03 13.40 9.59
C LEU A 264 -20.17 12.79 8.18
N ALA A 265 -20.61 11.54 8.09
CA ALA A 265 -20.84 10.88 6.80
C ALA A 265 -22.01 11.51 6.01
N LEU A 266 -22.92 12.23 6.67
CA LEU A 266 -24.11 12.85 6.08
C LEU A 266 -24.00 14.37 5.92
N GLN A 267 -22.94 14.99 6.43
CA GLN A 267 -22.75 16.46 6.36
C GLN A 267 -22.42 16.96 4.94
N GLY A 268 -22.17 16.04 4.01
CA GLY A 268 -21.72 16.41 2.66
C GLY A 268 -20.23 16.76 2.60
N GLY A 269 -19.80 17.25 1.45
CA GLY A 269 -18.39 17.56 1.23
C GLY A 269 -17.59 16.41 0.59
N ARG A 270 -16.29 16.65 0.43
CA ARG A 270 -15.36 15.71 -0.23
C ARG A 270 -15.20 14.42 0.58
N GLU A 271 -14.94 14.56 1.87
CA GLU A 271 -14.64 13.44 2.78
C GLU A 271 -15.88 12.53 2.94
N ALA A 272 -17.05 13.10 3.15
CA ALA A 272 -18.32 12.34 3.19
C ALA A 272 -18.55 11.59 1.88
N SER A 273 -18.34 12.24 0.72
CA SER A 273 -18.50 11.61 -0.60
C SER A 273 -17.49 10.47 -0.81
N LEU A 274 -16.22 10.63 -0.44
CA LEU A 274 -15.21 9.58 -0.50
C LEU A 274 -15.59 8.41 0.40
N PHE A 275 -16.04 8.68 1.62
CA PHE A 275 -16.45 7.65 2.59
C PHE A 275 -17.65 6.85 2.09
N LEU A 276 -18.71 7.51 1.62
CA LEU A 276 -19.92 6.85 1.14
C LEU A 276 -19.65 6.04 -0.15
N THR A 277 -18.83 6.57 -1.06
CA THR A 277 -18.42 5.85 -2.28
C THR A 277 -17.61 4.60 -1.92
N GLU A 278 -16.66 4.73 -1.01
CA GLU A 278 -15.87 3.62 -0.48
C GLU A 278 -16.76 2.56 0.16
N LEU A 279 -17.68 2.96 1.05
CA LEU A 279 -18.59 2.05 1.76
C LEU A 279 -19.52 1.31 0.81
N LEU A 280 -20.05 2.02 -0.21
CA LEU A 280 -20.89 1.43 -1.24
C LEU A 280 -20.13 0.36 -2.03
N LEU A 281 -18.94 0.70 -2.54
CA LEU A 281 -18.16 -0.19 -3.40
C LEU A 281 -17.52 -1.34 -2.64
N SER A 282 -16.98 -1.08 -1.44
CA SER A 282 -16.26 -2.10 -0.67
C SER A 282 -17.19 -3.10 0.01
N SER A 283 -18.33 -2.63 0.52
CA SER A 283 -19.13 -3.41 1.47
C SER A 283 -20.59 -3.56 1.06
N LEU A 284 -21.35 -2.47 0.85
CA LEU A 284 -22.80 -2.55 0.65
C LEU A 284 -23.19 -3.28 -0.63
N LEU A 285 -22.63 -2.89 -1.78
CA LEU A 285 -22.93 -3.51 -3.06
C LEU A 285 -22.45 -4.97 -3.13
N PRO A 286 -21.18 -5.29 -2.78
CA PRO A 286 -20.72 -6.68 -2.75
C PRO A 286 -21.52 -7.55 -1.77
N LEU A 287 -21.81 -7.06 -0.58
CA LEU A 287 -22.61 -7.80 0.41
C LEU A 287 -23.99 -8.13 -0.15
N ALA A 288 -24.69 -7.17 -0.74
CA ALA A 288 -26.00 -7.39 -1.35
C ALA A 288 -25.96 -8.48 -2.43
N LEU A 289 -24.93 -8.48 -3.29
CA LEU A 289 -24.77 -9.45 -4.37
C LEU A 289 -24.31 -10.83 -3.84
N PHE A 290 -23.39 -10.87 -2.88
CA PHE A 290 -22.89 -12.11 -2.28
C PHE A 290 -23.91 -12.74 -1.31
N ALA A 291 -24.83 -11.99 -0.70
CA ALA A 291 -25.82 -12.51 0.21
C ALA A 291 -26.87 -13.38 -0.51
N VAL A 292 -27.20 -13.08 -1.77
CA VAL A 292 -28.28 -13.77 -2.50
C VAL A 292 -27.79 -15.07 -3.14
N PRO A 293 -28.31 -16.26 -2.72
CA PRO A 293 -27.83 -17.56 -3.22
C PRO A 293 -27.96 -17.75 -4.73
N ALA A 294 -29.04 -17.23 -5.34
CA ALA A 294 -29.29 -17.31 -6.77
C ALA A 294 -28.25 -16.52 -7.60
N LEU A 295 -27.72 -15.41 -7.06
CA LEU A 295 -26.71 -14.60 -7.73
C LEU A 295 -25.31 -15.20 -7.64
N ARG A 296 -24.99 -15.94 -6.57
CA ARG A 296 -23.67 -16.60 -6.39
C ARG A 296 -23.34 -17.58 -7.49
N ARG A 297 -24.33 -18.14 -8.18
CA ARG A 297 -24.14 -19.08 -9.30
C ARG A 297 -23.97 -18.39 -10.66
N ARG A 298 -24.03 -17.06 -10.70
CA ARG A 298 -23.89 -16.27 -11.94
C ARG A 298 -22.48 -15.69 -12.06
N PRO A 299 -21.57 -16.23 -12.92
CA PRO A 299 -20.17 -15.78 -12.97
C PRO A 299 -20.01 -14.28 -13.22
N ARG A 300 -20.83 -13.69 -14.09
CA ARG A 300 -20.78 -12.24 -14.37
C ARG A 300 -21.11 -11.39 -13.15
N VAL A 301 -22.08 -11.83 -12.34
CA VAL A 301 -22.45 -11.13 -11.10
C VAL A 301 -21.33 -11.28 -10.07
N MET A 302 -20.73 -12.47 -9.95
CA MET A 302 -19.60 -12.70 -9.05
C MET A 302 -18.39 -11.86 -9.44
N LEU A 303 -18.09 -11.76 -10.73
CA LEU A 303 -17.02 -10.89 -11.22
C LEU A 303 -17.28 -9.42 -10.87
N ALA A 304 -18.49 -8.91 -11.12
CA ALA A 304 -18.85 -7.53 -10.82
C ALA A 304 -18.81 -7.23 -9.32
N ALA A 305 -19.35 -8.13 -8.49
CA ALA A 305 -19.34 -8.00 -7.04
C ALA A 305 -17.91 -8.01 -6.48
N ALA A 306 -17.08 -8.95 -6.94
CA ALA A 306 -15.68 -9.04 -6.54
C ALA A 306 -14.87 -7.83 -7.01
N ALA A 307 -15.05 -7.38 -8.25
CA ALA A 307 -14.40 -6.18 -8.78
C ALA A 307 -14.78 -4.92 -8.00
N SER A 308 -16.07 -4.76 -7.64
CA SER A 308 -16.54 -3.66 -6.79
C SER A 308 -15.89 -3.72 -5.40
N CYS A 309 -15.86 -4.89 -4.77
CA CYS A 309 -15.24 -5.10 -3.46
C CYS A 309 -13.74 -4.76 -3.48
N VAL A 310 -13.03 -5.24 -4.49
CA VAL A 310 -11.61 -4.94 -4.70
C VAL A 310 -11.39 -3.44 -4.86
N ALA A 311 -12.12 -2.80 -5.78
CA ALA A 311 -12.00 -1.36 -6.02
C ALA A 311 -12.33 -0.53 -4.76
N GLY A 312 -13.38 -0.90 -4.03
CA GLY A 312 -13.81 -0.20 -2.83
C GLY A 312 -12.79 -0.31 -1.67
N PHE A 313 -12.20 -1.49 -1.43
CA PHE A 313 -11.17 -1.63 -0.39
C PHE A 313 -9.82 -1.03 -0.80
N LEU A 314 -9.48 -1.02 -2.08
CA LEU A 314 -8.34 -0.25 -2.57
C LEU A 314 -8.55 1.24 -2.35
N LEU A 315 -9.75 1.75 -2.65
CA LEU A 315 -10.11 3.14 -2.36
C LEU A 315 -10.02 3.43 -0.84
N HIS A 316 -10.44 2.49 0.02
CA HIS A 316 -10.25 2.60 1.47
C HIS A 316 -8.78 2.80 1.85
N ARG A 317 -7.85 2.02 1.28
CA ARG A 317 -6.42 2.16 1.54
C ARG A 317 -5.87 3.50 1.07
N ILE A 318 -6.28 3.94 -0.13
CA ILE A 318 -5.88 5.23 -0.70
C ILE A 318 -6.45 6.40 0.12
N ASN A 319 -7.70 6.30 0.59
CA ASN A 319 -8.30 7.31 1.45
C ASN A 319 -7.53 7.42 2.77
N ALA A 320 -7.34 6.30 3.46
CA ALA A 320 -6.66 6.27 4.76
C ALA A 320 -5.19 6.74 4.70
N SER A 321 -4.50 6.55 3.56
CA SER A 321 -3.08 6.90 3.39
C SER A 321 -2.83 8.27 2.77
N GLY A 322 -3.82 8.91 2.15
CA GLY A 322 -3.58 10.15 1.42
C GLY A 322 -4.82 11.03 1.19
N LEU A 323 -5.86 10.50 0.51
CA LEU A 323 -7.00 11.34 0.08
C LEU A 323 -7.83 11.91 1.25
N ALA A 324 -7.93 11.19 2.36
CA ALA A 324 -8.65 11.61 3.56
C ALA A 324 -7.73 12.27 4.60
N HIS A 325 -6.51 12.63 4.22
CA HIS A 325 -5.64 13.39 5.10
C HIS A 325 -6.11 14.83 5.22
N VAL A 326 -6.13 15.34 6.46
CA VAL A 326 -6.48 16.73 6.76
C VAL A 326 -5.40 17.64 6.18
N ALA A 327 -5.81 18.60 5.37
CA ALA A 327 -4.91 19.53 4.74
C ALA A 327 -4.31 20.50 5.78
N VAL A 328 -3.01 20.41 6.03
CA VAL A 328 -2.29 21.33 6.92
C VAL A 328 -2.00 22.67 6.25
N THR A 329 -1.85 22.65 4.93
CA THR A 329 -1.47 23.82 4.11
C THR A 329 -2.61 24.35 3.22
N GLY A 330 -3.85 23.89 3.42
CA GLY A 330 -5.01 24.28 2.61
C GLY A 330 -5.11 23.57 1.25
N SER A 331 -4.11 22.79 0.83
CA SER A 331 -4.16 21.97 -0.38
C SER A 331 -4.32 20.49 -0.03
N ALA A 332 -5.42 19.88 -0.50
CA ALA A 332 -5.61 18.45 -0.36
C ALA A 332 -4.76 17.71 -1.40
N TYR A 333 -4.13 16.60 -0.97
CA TYR A 333 -3.43 15.71 -1.90
C TYR A 333 -4.39 15.12 -2.93
N PHE A 334 -3.94 15.10 -4.17
CA PHE A 334 -4.57 14.35 -5.26
C PHE A 334 -3.45 13.77 -6.14
N PRO A 335 -3.48 12.45 -6.45
CA PRO A 335 -2.38 11.81 -7.17
C PRO A 335 -2.25 12.37 -8.59
N SER A 336 -1.01 12.54 -9.04
CA SER A 336 -0.69 12.89 -10.41
C SER A 336 -0.96 11.71 -11.36
N TRP A 337 -1.13 11.98 -12.65
CA TRP A 337 -1.30 10.92 -13.65
C TRP A 337 -0.08 9.98 -13.72
N THR A 338 1.11 10.49 -13.40
CA THR A 338 2.37 9.73 -13.34
C THR A 338 2.38 8.72 -12.22
N GLU A 339 1.86 9.07 -11.04
CA GLU A 339 1.67 8.14 -9.93
C GLU A 339 0.71 7.01 -10.34
N VAL A 340 -0.42 7.35 -10.95
CA VAL A 340 -1.40 6.36 -11.44
C VAL A 340 -0.79 5.46 -12.51
N ALA A 341 -0.02 6.03 -13.45
CA ALA A 341 0.62 5.25 -14.52
C ALA A 341 1.62 4.23 -13.96
N VAL A 342 2.42 4.61 -12.95
CA VAL A 342 3.36 3.69 -12.29
C VAL A 342 2.61 2.57 -11.58
N SER A 343 1.59 2.86 -10.77
CA SER A 343 0.80 1.84 -10.07
C SER A 343 0.13 0.87 -11.05
N LEU A 344 -0.46 1.37 -12.14
CA LEU A 344 -1.04 0.51 -13.19
C LEU A 344 0.04 -0.33 -13.89
N GLY A 345 1.24 0.21 -14.06
CA GLY A 345 2.38 -0.52 -14.62
C GLY A 345 2.86 -1.65 -13.72
N VAL A 346 2.99 -1.40 -12.42
CA VAL A 346 3.38 -2.42 -11.43
C VAL A 346 2.36 -3.56 -11.40
N VAL A 347 1.07 -3.24 -11.34
CA VAL A 347 -0.02 -4.23 -11.41
C VAL A 347 0.02 -4.99 -12.73
N SER A 348 0.27 -4.29 -13.85
CA SER A 348 0.37 -4.92 -15.17
C SER A 348 1.55 -5.89 -15.27
N GLY A 349 2.69 -5.54 -14.69
CA GLY A 349 3.85 -6.42 -14.61
C GLY A 349 3.54 -7.69 -13.80
N ALA A 350 2.91 -7.56 -12.64
CA ALA A 350 2.48 -8.68 -11.81
C ALA A 350 1.45 -9.56 -12.55
N ALA A 351 0.47 -8.96 -13.22
CA ALA A 351 -0.54 -9.69 -14.00
C ALA A 351 0.09 -10.43 -15.20
N LEU A 352 1.03 -9.83 -15.90
CA LEU A 352 1.77 -10.51 -17.00
C LEU A 352 2.58 -11.69 -16.47
N ALA A 353 3.25 -11.54 -15.32
CA ALA A 353 3.98 -12.62 -14.65
C ALA A 353 3.03 -13.74 -14.22
N PHE A 354 1.86 -13.40 -13.66
CA PHE A 354 0.82 -14.37 -13.29
C PHE A 354 0.35 -15.18 -14.50
N LEU A 355 -0.03 -14.50 -15.59
CA LEU A 355 -0.47 -15.16 -16.83
C LEU A 355 0.62 -16.05 -17.41
N TRP A 356 1.88 -15.59 -17.40
CA TRP A 356 3.00 -16.36 -17.89
C TRP A 356 3.25 -17.62 -17.05
N ILE A 357 3.25 -17.50 -15.70
CA ILE A 357 3.44 -18.65 -14.80
C ILE A 357 2.29 -19.64 -14.97
N GLN A 358 1.04 -19.17 -15.07
CA GLN A 358 -0.12 -20.02 -15.26
C GLN A 358 -0.12 -20.77 -16.59
N GLU A 359 0.48 -20.19 -17.64
CA GLU A 359 0.61 -20.83 -18.96
C GLU A 359 1.73 -21.88 -19.01
N HIS A 360 2.78 -21.74 -18.20
CA HIS A 360 3.98 -22.57 -18.29
C HIS A 360 4.14 -23.57 -17.13
N PHE A 361 3.49 -23.33 -16.01
CA PHE A 361 3.59 -24.17 -14.80
C PHE A 361 2.22 -24.73 -14.36
N PRO A 362 2.19 -25.87 -13.66
CA PRO A 362 0.95 -26.52 -13.23
C PRO A 362 0.34 -25.79 -12.00
N VAL A 363 -0.13 -24.58 -12.21
CA VAL A 363 -0.79 -23.80 -11.14
C VAL A 363 -2.20 -24.31 -10.90
N ASP A 364 -2.92 -24.72 -11.94
CA ASP A 364 -4.26 -25.33 -11.83
C ASP A 364 -4.17 -26.81 -11.45
N ALA A 365 -4.57 -27.16 -10.24
CA ALA A 365 -4.58 -28.54 -9.76
C ALA A 365 -5.56 -29.46 -10.55
N ALA A 366 -6.59 -28.89 -11.18
CA ALA A 366 -7.50 -29.61 -12.07
C ALA A 366 -6.83 -30.17 -13.34
N ALA A 367 -5.63 -29.68 -13.69
CA ALA A 367 -4.84 -30.19 -14.82
C ALA A 367 -3.97 -31.40 -14.46
N LEU A 368 -3.97 -31.85 -13.22
CA LEU A 368 -3.17 -32.97 -12.72
C LEU A 368 -4.01 -34.25 -12.62
N ASP A 369 -4.38 -34.82 -13.76
CA ASP A 369 -4.55 -36.25 -13.87
C ASP A 369 -3.15 -36.89 -13.81
N GLU A 370 -2.92 -37.83 -12.86
CA GLU A 370 -1.60 -38.44 -12.59
C GLU A 370 -0.93 -39.00 -13.85
N ALA A 371 -1.71 -39.52 -14.80
CA ALA A 371 -1.24 -40.02 -16.09
C ALA A 371 -0.74 -38.89 -17.02
N SER A 372 -1.37 -37.71 -16.95
CA SER A 372 -0.95 -36.50 -17.70
C SER A 372 0.29 -35.84 -17.11
N ALA A 373 0.48 -35.94 -15.79
CA ALA A 373 1.66 -35.41 -15.11
C ALA A 373 2.93 -36.17 -15.50
N LEU A 374 2.88 -37.50 -15.53
CA LEU A 374 3.99 -38.37 -15.95
C LEU A 374 4.38 -38.16 -17.42
N LYS A 375 3.39 -37.95 -18.31
CA LYS A 375 3.62 -37.68 -19.75
C LYS A 375 4.20 -36.28 -20.00
N ARG A 376 3.89 -35.29 -19.17
CA ARG A 376 4.45 -33.93 -19.22
C ARG A 376 5.85 -33.84 -18.64
N LEU A 377 6.22 -34.69 -17.68
CA LEU A 377 7.59 -34.76 -17.13
C LEU A 377 8.66 -35.07 -18.20
N GLN A 378 8.27 -35.74 -19.30
CA GLN A 378 9.18 -36.07 -20.40
C GLN A 378 9.33 -34.98 -21.45
N LEU A 379 8.46 -33.94 -21.47
CA LEU A 379 8.36 -32.96 -22.54
C LEU A 379 8.70 -31.52 -22.11
N PHE A 380 9.07 -31.30 -20.85
CA PHE A 380 9.25 -29.94 -20.34
C PHE A 380 10.71 -29.50 -20.41
N GLU A 381 11.05 -28.77 -21.43
CA GLU A 381 12.23 -27.91 -21.43
C GLU A 381 11.89 -26.64 -20.66
N LEU A 382 12.65 -26.32 -19.60
CA LEU A 382 12.55 -25.01 -18.94
C LEU A 382 12.73 -23.91 -19.98
N PRO A 383 11.80 -22.95 -20.07
CA PRO A 383 11.93 -21.87 -21.01
C PRO A 383 13.24 -21.12 -20.74
N ARG A 384 14.04 -20.87 -21.76
CA ARG A 384 15.24 -20.06 -21.65
C ARG A 384 14.82 -18.64 -21.30
N MET A 385 15.10 -18.21 -20.06
CA MET A 385 14.66 -16.92 -19.51
C MET A 385 15.12 -15.71 -20.35
N GLY A 386 16.15 -15.87 -21.18
CA GLY A 386 16.62 -14.84 -22.11
C GLY A 386 15.89 -14.79 -23.46
N ASP A 387 14.96 -15.72 -23.74
CA ASP A 387 14.20 -15.66 -24.97
C ASP A 387 12.94 -14.79 -24.78
N LEU A 388 12.93 -13.62 -25.38
CA LEU A 388 11.75 -12.71 -25.40
C LEU A 388 10.46 -13.43 -25.85
N ARG A 389 10.58 -14.52 -26.62
CA ARG A 389 9.44 -15.34 -27.04
C ARG A 389 8.72 -15.98 -25.85
N VAL A 390 9.43 -16.30 -24.80
CA VAL A 390 8.88 -16.88 -23.58
C VAL A 390 8.01 -15.86 -22.85
N TRP A 391 8.47 -14.64 -22.73
CA TRP A 391 7.76 -13.56 -22.06
C TRP A 391 6.51 -13.08 -22.82
N LEU A 392 6.57 -13.12 -24.14
CA LEU A 392 5.47 -12.73 -25.02
C LEU A 392 4.44 -13.86 -25.24
N GLY A 393 4.69 -15.05 -24.66
CA GLY A 393 3.86 -16.26 -24.82
C GLY A 393 3.93 -16.87 -26.22
N ASP A 394 3.14 -17.93 -26.46
CA ASP A 394 3.02 -18.59 -27.78
C ASP A 394 2.26 -17.75 -28.83
N ALA A 395 2.30 -16.43 -28.67
CA ALA A 395 1.70 -15.53 -29.60
C ALA A 395 2.36 -15.68 -30.97
N SER A 396 1.57 -15.63 -32.03
CA SER A 396 2.05 -15.55 -33.39
C SER A 396 3.09 -14.43 -33.52
N PHE A 397 4.01 -14.56 -34.46
CA PHE A 397 5.04 -13.54 -34.72
C PHE A 397 4.47 -12.11 -34.85
N GLY A 398 3.26 -11.97 -35.41
CA GLY A 398 2.55 -10.69 -35.48
C GLY A 398 2.09 -10.15 -34.12
N ALA A 399 1.59 -11.01 -33.24
CA ALA A 399 1.17 -10.57 -31.89
C ALA A 399 2.36 -10.13 -31.03
N ARG A 400 3.51 -10.83 -31.15
CA ARG A 400 4.76 -10.43 -30.45
C ARG A 400 5.24 -9.06 -30.89
N ARG A 401 5.25 -8.80 -32.19
CA ARG A 401 5.60 -7.47 -32.73
C ARG A 401 4.62 -6.40 -32.24
N ALA A 402 3.32 -6.71 -32.22
CA ALA A 402 2.31 -5.78 -31.73
C ALA A 402 2.53 -5.41 -30.26
N TYR A 403 2.85 -6.38 -29.39
CA TYR A 403 3.14 -6.08 -27.97
C TYR A 403 4.41 -5.26 -27.79
N SER A 404 5.49 -5.62 -28.50
CA SER A 404 6.75 -4.87 -28.45
C SER A 404 6.56 -3.43 -28.95
N LEU A 405 5.80 -3.24 -30.03
CA LEU A 405 5.50 -1.92 -30.57
C LEU A 405 4.62 -1.13 -29.59
N ALA A 406 3.56 -1.74 -29.05
CA ALA A 406 2.69 -1.10 -28.06
C ALA A 406 3.46 -0.66 -26.81
N PHE A 407 4.35 -1.52 -26.29
CA PHE A 407 5.22 -1.20 -25.18
C PHE A 407 6.17 -0.03 -25.50
N ALA A 408 6.85 -0.08 -26.65
CA ALA A 408 7.81 0.95 -27.05
C ALA A 408 7.14 2.31 -27.27
N LEU A 409 5.98 2.34 -27.93
CA LEU A 409 5.22 3.58 -28.15
C LEU A 409 4.68 4.14 -26.84
N ALA A 410 4.17 3.28 -25.95
CA ALA A 410 3.69 3.69 -24.64
C ALA A 410 4.83 4.21 -23.74
N MET A 411 6.00 3.58 -23.79
CA MET A 411 7.20 4.03 -23.09
C MET A 411 7.66 5.39 -23.60
N ALA A 412 7.71 5.60 -24.91
CA ALA A 412 8.02 6.89 -25.52
C ALA A 412 7.01 7.96 -25.09
N LEU A 413 5.71 7.62 -25.07
CA LEU A 413 4.65 8.51 -24.60
C LEU A 413 4.84 8.86 -23.13
N GLY A 414 5.12 7.88 -22.28
CA GLY A 414 5.41 8.10 -20.86
C GLY A 414 6.59 9.03 -20.63
N LEU A 415 7.68 8.84 -21.41
CA LEU A 415 8.86 9.70 -21.34
C LEU A 415 8.57 11.14 -21.76
N THR A 416 7.78 11.33 -22.83
CA THR A 416 7.52 12.67 -23.39
C THR A 416 6.50 13.47 -22.58
N LEU A 417 5.49 12.79 -22.00
CA LEU A 417 4.44 13.43 -21.22
C LEU A 417 4.82 13.67 -19.76
N THR A 418 5.79 12.93 -19.24
CA THR A 418 6.23 13.11 -17.85
C THR A 418 7.01 14.43 -17.72
N PRO A 419 6.63 15.31 -16.78
CA PRO A 419 7.39 16.52 -16.51
C PRO A 419 8.84 16.19 -16.10
N TRP A 420 9.80 16.95 -16.63
CA TRP A 420 11.22 16.81 -16.28
C TRP A 420 11.64 17.76 -15.14
N GLU A 421 10.72 18.63 -14.75
CA GLU A 421 10.84 19.53 -13.60
C GLU A 421 9.86 19.10 -12.51
N PRO A 422 10.12 19.42 -11.24
CA PRO A 422 9.19 19.14 -10.16
C PRO A 422 7.79 19.68 -10.45
N LEU A 423 6.75 18.84 -10.29
CA LEU A 423 5.34 19.21 -10.50
C LEU A 423 4.90 20.33 -9.55
N LEU A 424 5.48 20.37 -8.38
CA LEU A 424 5.27 21.41 -7.38
C LEU A 424 6.60 22.10 -7.13
N GLN A 425 6.58 23.43 -7.12
CA GLN A 425 7.77 24.18 -6.72
C GLN A 425 8.11 23.82 -5.28
N ALA A 426 9.38 23.51 -5.03
CA ALA A 426 9.86 23.30 -3.67
C ALA A 426 9.45 24.51 -2.82
N SER A 427 8.91 24.24 -1.63
CA SER A 427 8.57 25.28 -0.68
C SER A 427 9.76 26.24 -0.51
N PRO A 428 9.53 27.55 -0.37
CA PRO A 428 10.61 28.50 -0.11
C PRO A 428 11.53 28.12 1.06
N ILE A 429 11.05 27.27 1.97
CA ILE A 429 11.77 26.74 3.13
C ILE A 429 13.01 25.94 2.70
N THR A 430 12.98 25.23 1.56
CA THR A 430 14.14 24.45 1.08
C THR A 430 15.29 25.30 0.54
N ARG A 431 15.11 26.60 0.36
CA ARG A 431 16.15 27.53 -0.12
C ARG A 431 16.89 28.25 0.99
N ALA A 432 16.41 28.22 2.23
CA ALA A 432 17.08 28.85 3.36
C ALA A 432 18.31 28.02 3.80
N ARG A 433 19.35 28.03 2.97
CA ARG A 433 20.64 27.45 3.34
C ARG A 433 21.40 28.40 4.23
N GLY A 434 21.53 28.04 5.51
CA GLY A 434 22.59 28.52 6.38
C GLY A 434 22.62 30.05 6.64
N GLY A 435 21.93 30.49 7.64
CA GLY A 435 22.07 31.81 8.20
C GLY A 435 20.82 32.68 8.22
N ASP A 436 19.81 32.31 7.46
CA ASP A 436 18.63 33.16 7.32
C ASP A 436 17.54 32.81 8.37
N VAL A 437 16.70 33.78 8.65
CA VAL A 437 15.51 33.61 9.47
C VAL A 437 14.49 32.79 8.66
N LEU A 438 14.22 31.57 9.11
CA LEU A 438 13.18 30.73 8.56
C LEU A 438 11.82 31.31 8.95
N ARG A 439 10.99 31.63 7.98
CA ARG A 439 9.61 32.05 8.20
C ARG A 439 8.68 30.90 7.85
N VAL A 440 8.12 30.27 8.85
CA VAL A 440 7.16 29.18 8.68
C VAL A 440 5.77 29.74 8.93
N GLY A 441 4.92 29.72 7.92
CA GLY A 441 3.51 30.10 8.03
C GLY A 441 2.70 28.97 8.63
N TYR A 442 2.01 29.23 9.72
CA TYR A 442 1.02 28.36 10.33
C TYR A 442 -0.36 29.03 10.26
N PRO A 443 -1.47 28.27 10.40
CA PRO A 443 -2.80 28.88 10.52
C PRO A 443 -2.91 29.89 11.66
N SER A 444 -2.11 29.73 12.72
CA SER A 444 -2.01 30.62 13.88
C SER A 444 -1.08 31.83 13.71
N GLY A 445 -0.38 31.95 12.56
CA GLY A 445 0.57 33.03 12.28
C GLY A 445 1.89 32.54 11.70
N THR A 446 2.79 33.47 11.42
CA THR A 446 4.14 33.18 10.90
C THR A 446 5.14 33.16 12.03
N VAL A 447 5.82 32.01 12.22
CA VAL A 447 6.94 31.90 13.15
C VAL A 447 8.25 32.27 12.41
N ALA A 448 9.00 33.22 12.93
CA ALA A 448 10.33 33.53 12.49
C ALA A 448 11.34 32.76 13.35
N PHE A 449 12.03 31.78 12.76
CA PHE A 449 13.05 31.00 13.44
C PHE A 449 14.44 31.44 12.99
N PRO A 450 15.23 32.11 13.86
CA PRO A 450 16.57 32.57 13.53
C PRO A 450 17.56 31.39 13.58
N HIS A 451 17.67 30.66 12.48
CA HIS A 451 18.49 29.44 12.39
C HIS A 451 19.96 29.68 12.72
N ALA A 452 20.54 30.80 12.21
CA ALA A 452 21.94 31.14 12.46
C ALA A 452 22.27 31.29 13.94
N SER A 453 21.44 31.99 14.71
CA SER A 453 21.65 32.17 16.14
C SER A 453 21.50 30.89 16.95
N HIS A 454 20.68 29.94 16.48
CA HIS A 454 20.55 28.62 17.08
C HIS A 454 21.78 27.75 16.81
N VAL A 455 22.31 27.78 15.59
CA VAL A 455 23.55 27.06 15.22
C VAL A 455 24.74 27.62 16.01
N GLU A 456 24.82 28.94 16.15
CA GLU A 456 25.90 29.60 16.92
C GLU A 456 25.89 29.15 18.41
N ARG A 457 24.71 29.01 19.01
CA ARG A 457 24.55 28.60 20.42
C ARG A 457 24.78 27.11 20.65
N THR A 458 24.28 26.27 19.75
CA THR A 458 24.42 24.81 19.86
C THR A 458 25.77 24.30 19.35
N GLY A 459 26.46 25.10 18.55
CA GLY A 459 27.71 24.78 17.89
C GLY A 459 27.49 24.06 16.54
N PRO A 460 28.46 24.21 15.60
CA PRO A 460 28.33 23.74 14.22
C PRO A 460 28.28 22.21 14.08
N LYS A 461 28.59 21.47 15.15
CA LYS A 461 28.52 19.98 15.17
C LYS A 461 27.23 19.45 15.76
N ALA A 462 26.35 20.30 16.27
CA ALA A 462 25.12 19.89 16.94
C ALA A 462 23.90 19.84 16.01
N CYS A 463 24.10 19.82 14.70
CA CYS A 463 23.00 19.74 13.70
C CYS A 463 22.08 18.56 13.96
N GLY A 464 22.61 17.43 14.41
CA GLY A 464 21.83 16.22 14.74
C GLY A 464 20.93 16.37 15.99
N THR A 465 21.08 17.43 16.77
CA THR A 465 20.19 17.70 17.92
C THR A 465 18.82 18.21 17.46
N CYS A 466 18.80 18.98 16.37
CA CYS A 466 17.56 19.48 15.75
C CYS A 466 17.16 18.63 14.53
N HIS A 467 18.12 18.20 13.73
CA HIS A 467 17.95 17.32 12.57
C HIS A 467 18.17 15.84 12.94
N HIS A 468 17.54 15.41 14.01
CA HIS A 468 17.78 14.09 14.62
C HIS A 468 17.20 12.90 13.83
N ALA A 469 16.28 13.13 12.93
CA ALA A 469 15.69 12.10 12.09
C ALA A 469 16.51 11.82 10.82
N ASN A 470 17.48 12.67 10.51
CA ASN A 470 18.26 12.63 9.29
C ASN A 470 19.69 12.12 9.55
N LYS A 471 20.44 11.88 8.46
CA LYS A 471 21.86 11.54 8.59
C LYS A 471 22.60 12.66 9.34
N PRO A 472 23.61 12.33 10.15
CA PRO A 472 24.46 13.34 10.76
C PRO A 472 25.00 14.31 9.68
N GLY A 473 24.72 15.61 9.85
CA GLY A 473 25.09 16.64 8.88
C GLY A 473 24.05 16.97 7.81
N ASP A 474 22.86 16.35 7.80
CA ASP A 474 21.75 16.81 6.98
C ASP A 474 21.18 18.10 7.58
N THR A 475 21.46 19.20 6.90
CA THR A 475 20.97 20.55 7.26
C THR A 475 19.77 20.95 6.41
N GLY A 476 19.30 20.06 5.54
CA GLY A 476 18.26 20.36 4.54
C GLY A 476 16.83 20.11 4.98
N THR A 477 16.61 19.23 5.99
CA THR A 477 15.27 18.87 6.42
C THR A 477 14.80 19.78 7.57
N PRO A 478 13.76 20.60 7.38
CA PRO A 478 13.25 21.48 8.43
C PRO A 478 12.51 20.70 9.52
N CYS A 479 12.53 21.21 10.74
CA CYS A 479 11.80 20.62 11.87
C CYS A 479 10.30 20.46 11.59
N SER A 480 9.73 21.34 10.74
CA SER A 480 8.32 21.32 10.34
C SER A 480 7.92 20.11 9.48
N GLU A 481 8.86 19.42 8.83
CA GLU A 481 8.55 18.17 8.12
C GLU A 481 8.10 17.05 9.06
N CYS A 482 8.73 16.96 10.23
CA CYS A 482 8.43 15.94 11.22
C CYS A 482 7.56 16.45 12.37
N HIS A 483 7.60 17.76 12.63
CA HIS A 483 6.92 18.42 13.74
C HIS A 483 5.91 19.49 13.26
N ALA A 484 5.22 19.24 12.16
CA ALA A 484 4.17 20.13 11.65
C ALA A 484 3.04 20.35 12.68
N ASP A 485 2.89 19.43 13.62
CA ASP A 485 1.83 19.41 14.61
C ASP A 485 2.20 20.03 15.95
N LEU A 486 3.33 20.74 16.04
CA LEU A 486 3.75 21.43 17.28
C LEU A 486 2.73 22.45 17.82
N ASN A 487 1.75 22.83 17.01
CA ASN A 487 0.68 23.77 17.37
C ASN A 487 -0.67 23.10 17.66
N LEU A 488 -0.77 21.75 17.60
CA LEU A 488 -2.02 21.08 17.89
C LEU A 488 -2.32 21.11 19.38
N PRO A 489 -3.57 21.42 19.77
CA PRO A 489 -3.97 21.44 21.16
C PRO A 489 -3.84 20.04 21.77
N THR A 490 -3.10 19.93 22.83
CA THR A 490 -3.11 18.74 23.70
C THR A 490 -4.16 18.91 24.80
N ARG A 491 -4.55 17.85 25.49
CA ARG A 491 -5.43 17.94 26.66
C ARG A 491 -4.85 18.80 27.78
N VAL A 492 -3.55 19.05 27.76
CA VAL A 492 -2.79 19.79 28.78
C VAL A 492 -2.44 21.20 28.32
N PHE A 493 -2.32 21.43 27.00
CA PHE A 493 -1.89 22.72 26.46
C PHE A 493 -2.51 22.99 25.09
N ALA A 494 -3.29 24.07 25.01
CA ALA A 494 -3.86 24.61 23.79
C ALA A 494 -3.14 25.92 23.44
N HIS A 495 -2.19 25.86 22.50
CA HIS A 495 -1.34 27.01 22.16
C HIS A 495 -2.16 28.23 21.71
N GLN A 496 -3.21 28.03 20.91
CA GLN A 496 -4.09 29.11 20.44
C GLN A 496 -4.80 29.83 21.59
N ASP A 497 -5.30 29.07 22.56
CA ASP A 497 -6.01 29.62 23.71
C ASP A 497 -5.06 30.43 24.61
N HIS A 498 -3.82 29.94 24.77
CA HIS A 498 -2.80 30.67 25.53
C HIS A 498 -2.37 31.96 24.83
N VAL A 499 -2.16 31.93 23.49
CA VAL A 499 -1.83 33.12 22.73
C VAL A 499 -2.96 34.14 22.77
N ALA A 500 -4.22 33.71 22.62
CA ALA A 500 -5.40 34.58 22.72
C ALA A 500 -5.55 35.18 24.14
N GLY A 501 -5.44 34.35 25.19
CA GLY A 501 -5.57 34.78 26.59
C GLY A 501 -4.45 35.72 27.07
N LEU A 502 -3.27 35.67 26.43
CA LEU A 502 -2.13 36.49 26.80
C LEU A 502 -2.01 37.81 26.01
N GLY A 503 -2.91 38.09 25.06
CA GLY A 503 -2.95 39.31 24.28
C GLY A 503 -2.44 39.21 22.84
N GLY A 504 -2.54 38.01 22.24
CA GLY A 504 -2.21 37.77 20.83
C GLY A 504 -0.70 37.65 20.55
N ASN A 505 -0.32 37.87 19.30
CA ASN A 505 1.06 37.62 18.83
C ASN A 505 2.15 38.47 19.53
N ALA A 506 1.79 39.57 20.21
CA ALA A 506 2.73 40.35 21.00
C ALA A 506 3.20 39.60 22.29
N SER A 507 2.53 38.53 22.68
CA SER A 507 2.84 37.75 23.87
C SER A 507 3.76 36.54 23.62
N CYS A 508 4.17 36.31 22.40
CA CYS A 508 5.06 35.19 22.05
C CYS A 508 6.35 35.18 22.91
N ALA A 509 6.89 36.36 23.21
CA ALA A 509 8.07 36.53 24.04
C ALA A 509 7.87 36.11 25.52
N LYS A 510 6.63 35.95 25.99
CA LYS A 510 6.37 35.48 27.38
C LYS A 510 6.68 33.99 27.56
N CYS A 511 6.53 33.22 26.47
CA CYS A 511 6.80 31.77 26.46
C CYS A 511 8.02 31.40 25.61
N HIS A 512 8.35 32.24 24.62
CA HIS A 512 9.46 32.06 23.69
C HIS A 512 10.49 33.17 23.91
N ASP A 513 11.33 33.00 24.92
CA ASP A 513 12.39 33.96 25.20
C ASP A 513 13.48 33.89 24.13
N GLU A 514 13.78 35.03 23.49
CA GLU A 514 14.88 35.14 22.54
C GLU A 514 16.20 34.94 23.29
N GLY A 515 16.62 33.71 23.47
CA GLY A 515 17.87 33.44 24.13
C GLY A 515 17.99 32.14 24.89
N ARG A 516 16.93 31.40 25.10
CA ARG A 516 16.99 30.16 25.90
C ARG A 516 16.76 28.90 25.04
N PRO A 517 17.64 27.88 25.14
CA PRO A 517 17.40 26.61 24.48
C PRO A 517 16.17 25.91 25.06
N ARG A 518 15.39 25.22 24.23
CA ARG A 518 14.26 24.38 24.64
C ARG A 518 14.81 23.12 25.31
N SER A 519 14.91 23.10 26.64
CA SER A 519 15.18 21.88 27.39
C SER A 519 13.94 21.44 28.17
N ALA A 520 13.82 20.13 28.46
CA ALA A 520 12.74 19.59 29.27
C ALA A 520 12.69 20.22 30.71
N ALA A 521 13.78 20.86 31.16
CA ALA A 521 13.86 21.59 32.42
C ALA A 521 13.18 22.99 32.36
N GLU A 522 12.91 23.50 31.15
CA GLU A 522 12.31 24.83 30.87
C GLU A 522 10.78 24.80 30.77
N THR A 523 10.13 23.66 30.89
CA THR A 523 8.71 23.57 31.24
C THR A 523 8.37 24.29 32.57
N ARG A 524 9.38 24.87 33.24
CA ARG A 524 9.21 25.82 34.34
C ARG A 524 8.54 27.14 33.93
N ALA A 525 8.49 27.46 32.64
CA ALA A 525 7.74 28.62 32.16
C ALA A 525 6.23 28.50 32.48
N CYS A 526 5.69 27.30 32.47
CA CYS A 526 4.29 27.07 32.86
C CYS A 526 4.09 27.38 34.35
N SER A 527 5.05 27.07 35.21
CA SER A 527 4.98 27.29 36.68
C SER A 527 5.15 28.77 37.06
N SER A 528 5.62 29.63 36.18
CA SER A 528 5.66 31.09 36.42
C SER A 528 4.29 31.76 36.32
N CYS A 529 3.37 31.14 35.55
CA CYS A 529 2.00 31.64 35.37
C CYS A 529 0.96 30.71 36.03
N HIS A 530 1.29 29.43 36.21
CA HIS A 530 0.47 28.38 36.79
C HIS A 530 1.19 27.82 38.04
N PRO A 531 0.89 28.31 39.25
CA PRO A 531 1.47 27.74 40.49
C PRO A 531 1.12 26.26 40.60
N ALA A 532 2.06 25.45 41.10
CA ALA A 532 1.89 24.00 41.26
C ALA A 532 0.63 23.70 42.08
N GLY A 533 -0.40 23.15 41.45
CA GLY A 533 -1.65 22.75 42.09
C GLY A 533 -2.93 23.31 41.48
N THR A 534 -2.87 24.02 40.37
CA THR A 534 -4.05 24.48 39.60
C THR A 534 -4.16 23.83 38.22
#